data_8f99775ce6b528ed8e03e52d3ffc9b4f
#
_entry.id   8f99775ce6b528ed8e03e52d3ffc9b4f
#
_cell.length_a   1.000
_cell.length_b   1.000
_cell.length_c   1.000
_cell.angle_alpha   90.00
_cell.angle_beta   90.00
_cell.angle_gamma   90.00
#
_symmetry.space_group_name_H-M   'P 1'
#
loop_
_entity.id
_entity.type
_entity.pdbx_description
1 polymer ?
#
loop_
_entity_poly.entity_id
_entity_poly.type
_entity_poly.pdbx_seq_one_letter_code
_entity_poly.pdbx_strand_id
1 'polypeptide(L)' 'MPDVEKAIEAAARALCRIDGHPENIRFEGKPMWQSYLPAAKVVIEAALPHLREN' A
#
# COMPACT_ATOMS: atom_id res chain seq x y z
N MET A 1 13.56 10.00 -9.55
CA MET A 1 13.67 8.81 -8.69
C MET A 1 12.30 8.37 -8.24
N PRO A 2 11.97 7.09 -8.32
CA PRO A 2 10.69 6.61 -7.80
C PRO A 2 10.66 6.75 -6.28
N ASP A 3 9.49 7.12 -5.79
CA ASP A 3 9.29 7.25 -4.35
C ASP A 3 8.65 5.94 -3.86
N VAL A 4 9.48 5.08 -3.29
CA VAL A 4 9.04 3.76 -2.85
C VAL A 4 8.01 3.87 -1.71
N GLU A 5 8.20 4.84 -0.82
CA GLU A 5 7.27 5.03 0.28
C GLU A 5 5.88 5.44 -0.20
N LYS A 6 5.83 6.33 -1.20
CA LYS A 6 4.54 6.71 -1.78
C LYS A 6 3.89 5.54 -2.53
N ALA A 7 4.71 4.71 -3.17
CA ALA A 7 4.20 3.51 -3.84
C ALA A 7 3.59 2.55 -2.83
N ILE A 8 4.25 2.36 -1.69
CA ILE A 8 3.73 1.49 -0.63
C ILE A 8 2.42 2.04 -0.07
N GLU A 9 2.36 3.35 0.15
CA GLU A 9 1.12 3.97 0.63
C GLU A 9 -0.02 3.77 -0.38
N ALA A 10 0.26 4.04 -1.65
CA ALA A 10 -0.76 3.87 -2.69
C ALA A 10 -1.24 2.43 -2.77
N ALA A 11 -0.32 1.48 -2.65
CA ALA A 11 -0.67 0.06 -2.66
C ALA A 11 -1.53 -0.31 -1.45
N ALA A 12 -1.18 0.23 -0.27
CA ALA A 12 -1.96 -0.02 0.94
C ALA A 12 -3.38 0.49 0.80
N ARG A 13 -3.53 1.69 0.24
CA ARG A 13 -4.87 2.25 0.00
C ARG A 13 -5.67 1.41 -0.97
N ALA A 14 -5.01 0.92 -2.03
CA ALA A 14 -5.67 0.07 -3.01
C ALA A 14 -6.12 -1.26 -2.38
N LEU A 15 -5.28 -1.87 -1.56
CA LEU A 15 -5.64 -3.10 -0.87
C LEU A 15 -6.84 -2.90 0.04
N CYS A 16 -6.86 -1.77 0.74
CA CYS A 16 -7.98 -1.43 1.60
C CYS A 16 -9.30 -1.37 0.81
N ARG A 17 -9.27 -0.73 -0.36
CA ARG A 17 -10.46 -0.63 -1.21
C ARG A 17 -10.88 -1.99 -1.76
N ILE A 18 -9.91 -2.84 -2.14
CA ILE A 18 -10.21 -4.18 -2.64
C ILE A 18 -10.97 -4.99 -1.60
N ASP A 19 -10.60 -4.83 -0.32
CA ASP A 19 -11.27 -5.51 0.77
C ASP A 19 -12.64 -4.90 1.10
N GLY A 20 -13.02 -3.84 0.41
CA GLY A 20 -14.31 -3.22 0.61
C GLY A 20 -14.37 -2.21 1.76
N HIS A 21 -13.21 -1.77 2.24
CA HIS A 21 -13.17 -0.79 3.32
C HIS A 21 -12.85 0.60 2.76
N PRO A 22 -13.55 1.64 3.22
CA PRO A 22 -13.17 3.01 2.87
C PRO A 22 -11.78 3.32 3.43
N GLU A 23 -10.98 4.03 2.64
CA GLU A 23 -9.59 4.33 3.03
C GLU A 23 -9.51 5.18 4.28
N ASN A 24 -10.44 6.12 4.42
CA ASN A 24 -10.40 7.10 5.50
C ASN A 24 -11.18 6.69 6.74
N ILE A 25 -11.70 5.46 6.78
CA ILE A 25 -12.34 4.98 8.00
C ILE A 25 -11.26 4.67 9.03
N ARG A 26 -11.57 4.95 10.30
CA ARG A 26 -10.60 4.72 11.36
C ARG A 26 -10.73 3.33 11.95
N PHE A 27 -9.58 2.74 12.24
CA PHE A 27 -9.48 1.45 12.90
C PHE A 27 -8.38 1.55 13.94
N GLU A 28 -8.74 1.37 15.20
CA GLU A 28 -7.80 1.48 16.33
C GLU A 28 -7.05 2.82 16.34
N GLY A 29 -7.78 3.89 16.03
CA GLY A 29 -7.22 5.24 16.08
C GLY A 29 -6.43 5.66 14.85
N LYS A 30 -6.33 4.79 13.84
CA LYS A 30 -5.57 5.07 12.63
C LYS A 30 -6.45 4.88 11.39
N PRO A 31 -6.13 5.56 10.28
CA PRO A 31 -6.84 5.27 9.03
C PRO A 31 -6.71 3.78 8.69
N MET A 32 -7.80 3.20 8.22
CA MET A 32 -7.85 1.76 7.94
C MET A 32 -6.77 1.31 6.97
N TRP A 33 -6.44 2.14 5.97
CA TRP A 33 -5.44 1.77 4.96
C TRP A 33 -4.07 1.50 5.57
N GLN A 34 -3.77 2.08 6.75
CA GLN A 34 -2.47 1.85 7.39
C GLN A 34 -2.30 0.41 7.86
N SER A 35 -3.41 -0.29 8.08
CA SER A 35 -3.35 -1.71 8.45
C SER A 35 -2.79 -2.57 7.33
N TYR A 36 -2.82 -2.06 6.10
CA TYR A 36 -2.35 -2.79 4.92
C TYR A 36 -0.91 -2.48 4.55
N LEU A 37 -0.24 -1.59 5.32
CA LEU A 37 1.14 -1.22 4.99
C LEU A 37 2.11 -2.40 4.98
N PRO A 38 2.09 -3.33 5.94
CA PRO A 38 3.02 -4.46 5.89
C PRO A 38 2.85 -5.31 4.63
N ALA A 39 1.61 -5.60 4.25
CA ALA A 39 1.34 -6.38 3.04
C ALA A 39 1.74 -5.59 1.79
N ALA A 40 1.43 -4.29 1.77
CA ALA A 40 1.78 -3.43 0.64
C ALA A 40 3.28 -3.37 0.44
N LYS A 41 4.04 -3.29 1.54
CA LYS A 41 5.49 -3.24 1.47
C LYS A 41 6.05 -4.49 0.81
N VAL A 42 5.57 -5.66 1.21
CA VAL A 42 6.00 -6.92 0.62
C VAL A 42 5.71 -6.96 -0.88
N VAL A 43 4.51 -6.52 -1.26
CA VAL A 43 4.09 -6.54 -2.66
C VAL A 43 4.95 -5.59 -3.50
N ILE A 44 5.15 -4.36 -3.01
CA ILE A 44 5.94 -3.37 -3.74
C ILE A 44 7.39 -3.82 -3.86
N GLU A 45 7.97 -4.34 -2.77
CA GLU A 45 9.36 -4.80 -2.81
C GLU A 45 9.54 -5.96 -3.79
N ALA A 46 8.55 -6.84 -3.88
CA ALA A 46 8.60 -7.94 -4.83
C ALA A 46 8.51 -7.45 -6.27
N ALA A 47 7.76 -6.38 -6.51
CA ALA A 47 7.55 -5.86 -7.85
C ALA A 47 8.68 -4.96 -8.34
N LEU A 48 9.42 -4.32 -7.42
CA LEU A 48 10.42 -3.31 -7.77
C LEU A 48 11.45 -3.77 -8.81
N PRO A 49 12.05 -4.97 -8.68
CA PRO A 49 13.03 -5.40 -9.68
C PRO A 49 12.46 -5.43 -11.09
N HIS A 50 11.21 -5.79 -11.22
CA HIS A 50 10.56 -5.91 -12.52
C HIS A 50 10.15 -4.56 -13.09
N LEU A 51 9.87 -3.60 -12.22
CA LEU A 51 9.52 -2.25 -12.66
C LEU A 51 10.74 -1.48 -13.17
N ARG A 52 11.93 -1.88 -12.74
CA ARG A 52 13.17 -1.24 -13.17
C ARG A 52 13.74 -1.84 -14.44
N GLU A 53 13.28 -3.01 -14.82
CA GLU A 53 13.71 -3.67 -16.04
C GLU A 53 13.00 -3.02 -17.22
N ASN A 54 13.75 -2.67 -18.23
CA ASN A 54 13.18 -2.11 -19.44
C ASN A 54 13.71 -2.83 -20.66
#